data_fe12b24f05494ab293d0bc2d6b9e270c
#
_entry.id   fe12b24f05494ab293d0bc2d6b9e270c
#
_cell.length_a   1.000
_cell.length_b   1.000
_cell.length_c   1.000
_cell.angle_alpha   90.00
_cell.angle_beta   90.00
_cell.angle_gamma   90.00
#
_symmetry.space_group_name_H-M   'P 1'
#
loop_
_entity.id
_entity.type
_entity.pdbx_description
1 polymer ?
#
loop_
_entity_poly.entity_id
_entity_poly.type
_entity_poly.pdbx_seq_one_letter_code
_entity_poly.pdbx_strand_id
1 'polypeptide(L)'
;PAFRERNRRMMGGFGSMLPPNNFSALSVSAERREAMFEERWQIGGFGLLGTFNDLIVNPAANELAGEFVRNKIRATVNDPVTAEALCPTHPIGCKRLCVDTGYYATFNRPNVRLVDLQKAPIDRFTATGLVAGGQEHTLDAIVLATGFDAMTGTVLRLDLRGRGGRRIQDHWQ
;
A
#
# COMPACT_ATOMS: atom_id res chain seq x y z
N PRO A 1 -0.72 22.17 -18.05
CA PRO A 1 -1.72 23.10 -17.50
C PRO A 1 -2.86 22.37 -16.77
N ALA A 2 -3.50 21.36 -17.38
CA ALA A 2 -4.64 20.65 -16.80
C ALA A 2 -4.35 19.96 -15.46
N PHE A 3 -3.17 19.35 -15.28
CA PHE A 3 -2.77 18.70 -14.03
C PHE A 3 -2.64 19.71 -12.86
N ARG A 4 -2.02 20.87 -13.11
CA ARG A 4 -1.88 21.90 -12.06
C ARG A 4 -3.22 22.50 -11.67
N GLU A 5 -4.11 22.71 -12.63
CA GLU A 5 -5.47 23.20 -12.39
C GLU A 5 -6.30 22.18 -11.61
N ARG A 6 -6.22 20.90 -11.99
CA ARG A 6 -6.85 19.80 -11.25
C ARG A 6 -6.34 19.73 -9.80
N ASN A 7 -5.03 19.81 -9.57
CA ASN A 7 -4.45 19.78 -8.22
C ASN A 7 -4.88 20.98 -7.36
N ARG A 8 -5.03 22.16 -7.92
CA ARG A 8 -5.53 23.34 -7.20
C ARG A 8 -6.96 23.18 -6.70
N ARG A 9 -7.77 22.36 -7.38
CA ARG A 9 -9.17 22.08 -7.04
C ARG A 9 -9.33 20.91 -6.08
N MET A 10 -8.27 20.17 -5.80
CA MET A 10 -8.32 19.04 -4.87
C MET A 10 -8.46 19.52 -3.44
N MET A 11 -9.49 19.05 -2.76
CA MET A 11 -9.66 19.30 -1.33
C MET A 11 -8.62 18.50 -0.54
N GLY A 12 -7.83 19.21 0.27
CA GLY A 12 -6.99 18.58 1.30
C GLY A 12 -5.63 18.04 0.87
N GLY A 13 -5.10 18.32 -0.33
CA GLY A 13 -3.72 17.95 -0.71
C GLY A 13 -3.41 16.45 -0.79
N PHE A 14 -4.37 15.58 -0.52
CA PHE A 14 -4.23 14.12 -0.54
C PHE A 14 -4.70 13.46 -1.83
N GLY A 15 -4.91 14.23 -2.90
CA GLY A 15 -5.31 13.71 -4.20
C GLY A 15 -6.78 13.27 -4.30
N SER A 16 -7.63 13.57 -3.33
CA SER A 16 -9.05 13.32 -3.41
C SER A 16 -9.81 14.57 -3.85
N MET A 17 -10.62 14.45 -4.91
CA MET A 17 -11.50 15.52 -5.39
C MET A 17 -12.85 15.56 -4.67
N LEU A 18 -13.17 14.54 -3.88
CA LEU A 18 -14.43 14.42 -3.17
C LEU A 18 -14.20 14.52 -1.66
N PRO A 19 -15.05 15.23 -0.92
CA PRO A 19 -15.00 15.23 0.53
C PRO A 19 -15.27 13.82 1.09
N PRO A 20 -14.77 13.50 2.29
CA PRO A 20 -15.14 12.26 2.98
C PRO A 20 -16.64 12.24 3.26
N ASN A 21 -17.26 11.05 3.17
CA ASN A 21 -18.65 10.86 3.59
C ASN A 21 -18.76 10.70 5.12
N ASN A 22 -19.90 11.08 5.68
CA ASN A 22 -20.13 11.09 7.14
C ASN A 22 -21.01 9.93 7.61
N PHE A 23 -21.04 8.80 6.91
CA PHE A 23 -21.82 7.62 7.28
C PHE A 23 -21.01 6.33 7.11
N SER A 24 -21.48 5.30 7.80
CA SER A 24 -20.83 3.99 7.86
C SER A 24 -20.99 3.19 6.57
N ALA A 25 -19.99 2.40 6.20
CA ALA A 25 -20.07 1.41 5.13
C ALA A 25 -21.14 0.34 5.42
N LEU A 26 -21.43 0.08 6.70
CA LEU A 26 -22.42 -0.90 7.12
C LEU A 26 -23.86 -0.37 7.08
N SER A 27 -24.07 0.94 6.91
CA SER A 27 -25.39 1.58 6.89
C SER A 27 -26.04 1.64 5.52
N VAL A 28 -25.37 1.15 4.47
CA VAL A 28 -25.88 1.16 3.09
C VAL A 28 -25.95 -0.24 2.51
N SER A 29 -26.77 -0.42 1.46
CA SER A 29 -26.86 -1.72 0.76
C SER A 29 -25.52 -2.09 0.10
N ALA A 30 -25.34 -3.36 -0.21
CA ALA A 30 -24.13 -3.86 -0.88
C ALA A 30 -23.91 -3.18 -2.24
N GLU A 31 -24.97 -3.03 -3.03
CA GLU A 31 -24.94 -2.43 -4.35
C GLU A 31 -24.52 -0.95 -4.28
N ARG A 32 -25.11 -0.20 -3.31
CA ARG A 32 -24.76 1.21 -3.11
C ARG A 32 -23.32 1.36 -2.65
N ARG A 33 -22.86 0.51 -1.73
CA ARG A 33 -21.48 0.50 -1.25
C ARG A 33 -20.49 0.24 -2.36
N GLU A 34 -20.75 -0.76 -3.19
CA GLU A 34 -19.92 -1.09 -4.36
C GLU A 34 -19.83 0.09 -5.33
N ALA A 35 -20.96 0.71 -5.67
CA ALA A 35 -20.99 1.87 -6.55
C ALA A 35 -20.17 3.04 -5.99
N MET A 36 -20.23 3.27 -4.68
CA MET A 36 -19.46 4.35 -4.02
C MET A 36 -17.96 4.05 -3.98
N PHE A 37 -17.56 2.81 -3.74
CA PHE A 37 -16.17 2.41 -3.85
C PHE A 37 -15.67 2.57 -5.28
N GLU A 38 -16.46 2.14 -6.28
CA GLU A 38 -16.12 2.27 -7.69
C GLU A 38 -15.94 3.74 -8.12
N GLU A 39 -16.84 4.63 -7.72
CA GLU A 39 -16.71 6.06 -7.98
C GLU A 39 -15.38 6.61 -7.46
N ARG A 40 -15.00 6.28 -6.21
CA ARG A 40 -13.75 6.72 -5.61
C ARG A 40 -12.53 6.10 -6.28
N TRP A 41 -12.63 4.83 -6.67
CA TRP A 41 -11.59 4.13 -7.39
C TRP A 41 -11.27 4.76 -8.74
N GLN A 42 -12.30 5.11 -9.52
CA GLN A 42 -12.15 5.77 -10.82
C GLN A 42 -11.54 7.16 -10.72
N ILE A 43 -11.84 7.89 -9.66
CA ILE A 43 -11.21 9.20 -9.39
C ILE A 43 -9.74 9.04 -9.04
N GLY A 44 -9.41 7.95 -8.34
CA GLY A 44 -8.06 7.63 -7.91
C GLY A 44 -7.57 8.41 -6.69
N GLY A 45 -6.26 8.36 -6.45
CA GLY A 45 -5.64 8.97 -5.28
C GLY A 45 -6.01 8.26 -3.98
N PHE A 46 -6.06 9.01 -2.88
CA PHE A 46 -6.42 8.48 -1.55
C PHE A 46 -7.93 8.50 -1.27
N GLY A 47 -8.75 8.79 -2.30
CA GLY A 47 -10.20 8.96 -2.16
C GLY A 47 -10.92 7.75 -1.59
N LEU A 48 -10.41 6.55 -1.79
CA LEU A 48 -11.00 5.31 -1.30
C LEU A 48 -11.19 5.33 0.23
N LEU A 49 -10.22 5.82 1.00
CA LEU A 49 -10.34 5.91 2.47
C LEU A 49 -11.43 6.87 2.94
N GLY A 50 -11.79 7.84 2.12
CA GLY A 50 -12.88 8.80 2.40
C GLY A 50 -14.25 8.34 1.90
N THR A 51 -14.39 7.12 1.39
CA THR A 51 -15.69 6.61 0.91
C THR A 51 -16.69 6.48 2.06
N PHE A 52 -16.24 6.07 3.24
CA PHE A 52 -17.04 5.97 4.44
C PHE A 52 -16.24 6.44 5.65
N ASN A 53 -16.92 6.89 6.71
CA ASN A 53 -16.26 7.48 7.87
C ASN A 53 -15.64 6.47 8.84
N ASP A 54 -15.94 5.19 8.68
CA ASP A 54 -15.56 4.13 9.61
C ASP A 54 -14.54 3.12 9.05
N LEU A 55 -14.04 3.32 7.82
CA LEU A 55 -13.12 2.37 7.18
C LEU A 55 -11.82 2.12 7.97
N ILE A 56 -11.35 3.11 8.75
CA ILE A 56 -10.09 2.97 9.49
C ILE A 56 -10.32 2.46 10.92
N VAL A 57 -11.52 2.69 11.46
CA VAL A 57 -11.81 2.42 12.89
C VAL A 57 -12.73 1.22 13.12
N ASN A 58 -13.38 0.71 12.08
CA ASN A 58 -14.29 -0.42 12.16
C ASN A 58 -13.77 -1.59 11.31
N PRO A 59 -13.34 -2.70 11.93
CA PRO A 59 -12.79 -3.85 11.19
C PRO A 59 -13.74 -4.43 10.14
N ALA A 60 -15.05 -4.49 10.40
CA ALA A 60 -16.02 -5.00 9.45
C ALA A 60 -16.18 -4.08 8.24
N ALA A 61 -16.19 -2.77 8.44
CA ALA A 61 -16.20 -1.79 7.34
C ALA A 61 -14.88 -1.81 6.55
N ASN A 62 -13.75 -1.97 7.24
CA ASN A 62 -12.43 -2.08 6.62
C ASN A 62 -12.34 -3.32 5.71
N GLU A 63 -12.85 -4.47 6.17
CA GLU A 63 -12.83 -5.71 5.39
C GLU A 63 -13.61 -5.57 4.08
N LEU A 64 -14.74 -4.83 4.06
CA LEU A 64 -15.48 -4.53 2.84
C LEU A 64 -14.63 -3.73 1.83
N ALA A 65 -13.87 -2.76 2.30
CA ALA A 65 -12.94 -2.01 1.46
C ALA A 65 -11.76 -2.87 1.00
N GLY A 66 -11.25 -3.75 1.88
CA GLY A 66 -10.20 -4.72 1.57
C GLY A 66 -10.63 -5.68 0.47
N GLU A 67 -11.83 -6.23 0.57
CA GLU A 67 -12.36 -7.15 -0.45
C GLU A 67 -12.57 -6.44 -1.80
N PHE A 68 -13.09 -5.21 -1.78
CA PHE A 68 -13.19 -4.41 -3.00
C PHE A 68 -11.82 -4.27 -3.69
N VAL A 69 -10.76 -3.93 -2.95
CA VAL A 69 -9.41 -3.78 -3.52
C VAL A 69 -8.88 -5.11 -4.06
N ARG A 70 -9.04 -6.22 -3.31
CA ARG A 70 -8.64 -7.56 -3.76
C ARG A 70 -9.36 -7.95 -5.05
N ASN A 71 -10.64 -7.66 -5.17
CA ASN A 71 -11.40 -7.92 -6.40
C ASN A 71 -10.90 -7.11 -7.59
N LYS A 72 -10.47 -5.86 -7.38
CA LYS A 72 -9.80 -5.04 -8.42
C LYS A 72 -8.47 -5.66 -8.87
N ILE A 73 -7.68 -6.19 -7.93
CA ILE A 73 -6.42 -6.89 -8.24
C ILE A 73 -6.69 -8.15 -9.06
N ARG A 74 -7.62 -9.01 -8.62
CA ARG A 74 -8.01 -10.24 -9.32
C ARG A 74 -8.56 -9.96 -10.73
N ALA A 75 -9.30 -8.86 -10.90
CA ALA A 75 -9.81 -8.46 -12.21
C ALA A 75 -8.72 -7.89 -13.14
N THR A 76 -7.59 -7.43 -12.58
CA THR A 76 -6.51 -6.81 -13.36
C THR A 76 -5.41 -7.80 -13.72
N VAL A 77 -5.06 -8.72 -12.82
CA VAL A 77 -3.97 -9.69 -12.99
C VAL A 77 -4.52 -11.01 -13.53
N ASN A 78 -4.01 -11.42 -14.70
CA ASN A 78 -4.54 -12.57 -15.43
C ASN A 78 -4.23 -13.92 -14.77
N ASP A 79 -3.03 -14.07 -14.18
CA ASP A 79 -2.66 -15.28 -13.46
C ASP A 79 -3.22 -15.27 -12.05
N PRO A 80 -4.12 -16.22 -11.69
CA PRO A 80 -4.79 -16.21 -10.37
C PRO A 80 -3.81 -16.41 -9.21
N VAL A 81 -2.71 -17.13 -9.40
CA VAL A 81 -1.72 -17.35 -8.34
C VAL A 81 -0.98 -16.05 -8.04
N THR A 82 -0.57 -15.33 -9.07
CA THR A 82 0.05 -14.01 -8.95
C THR A 82 -0.94 -12.99 -8.37
N ALA A 83 -2.20 -13.00 -8.81
CA ALA A 83 -3.24 -12.11 -8.30
C ALA A 83 -3.43 -12.27 -6.79
N GLU A 84 -3.57 -13.52 -6.29
CA GLU A 84 -3.70 -13.78 -4.85
C GLU A 84 -2.44 -13.39 -4.06
N ALA A 85 -1.26 -13.62 -4.61
CA ALA A 85 0.00 -13.20 -3.96
C ALA A 85 0.14 -11.67 -3.85
N LEU A 86 -0.51 -10.92 -4.73
CA LEU A 86 -0.56 -9.46 -4.72
C LEU A 86 -1.68 -8.89 -3.83
N CYS A 87 -2.65 -9.72 -3.43
CA CYS A 87 -3.76 -9.29 -2.57
C CYS A 87 -3.28 -8.94 -1.15
N PRO A 88 -3.59 -7.74 -0.63
CA PRO A 88 -3.21 -7.38 0.72
C PRO A 88 -3.97 -8.23 1.75
N THR A 89 -3.24 -8.75 2.73
CA THR A 89 -3.79 -9.51 3.88
C THR A 89 -3.98 -8.65 5.13
N HIS A 90 -3.48 -7.42 5.10
CA HIS A 90 -3.58 -6.47 6.21
C HIS A 90 -4.74 -5.49 5.99
N PRO A 91 -5.29 -4.88 7.05
CA PRO A 91 -6.35 -3.89 6.93
C PRO A 91 -5.95 -2.70 6.04
N ILE A 92 -6.89 -2.22 5.23
CA ILE A 92 -6.68 -1.05 4.37
C ILE A 92 -6.40 0.17 5.25
N GLY A 93 -5.34 0.91 4.93
CA GLY A 93 -4.93 2.12 5.65
C GLY A 93 -3.96 1.88 6.81
N CYS A 94 -3.72 0.63 7.27
CA CYS A 94 -2.70 0.34 8.28
C CYS A 94 -1.27 0.51 7.74
N LYS A 95 -1.11 0.39 6.42
CA LYS A 95 0.09 0.81 5.69
C LYS A 95 -0.29 1.95 4.75
N ARG A 96 0.68 2.83 4.44
CA ARG A 96 0.45 3.92 3.51
C ARG A 96 0.00 3.37 2.16
N LEU A 97 -1.13 3.85 1.66
CA LEU A 97 -1.58 3.52 0.31
C LEU A 97 -0.59 4.08 -0.71
N CYS A 98 -0.18 3.24 -1.64
CA CYS A 98 0.61 3.65 -2.79
C CYS A 98 -0.35 3.97 -3.94
N VAL A 99 -0.23 5.17 -4.50
CA VAL A 99 -0.96 5.57 -5.70
C VAL A 99 -0.10 5.23 -6.90
N ASP A 100 -0.64 4.45 -7.82
CA ASP A 100 0.08 3.99 -9.00
C ASP A 100 -0.70 4.24 -10.30
N THR A 101 -0.04 3.97 -11.42
CA THR A 101 -0.66 3.92 -12.74
C THR A 101 -0.18 2.66 -13.44
N GLY A 102 -0.96 1.56 -13.31
CA GLY A 102 -0.71 0.30 -14.02
C GLY A 102 0.23 -0.68 -13.32
N TYR A 103 0.50 -0.53 -12.02
CA TYR A 103 1.33 -1.47 -11.25
C TYR A 103 0.86 -2.91 -11.39
N TYR A 104 -0.40 -3.20 -11.10
CA TYR A 104 -0.94 -4.55 -11.18
C TYR A 104 -0.96 -5.10 -12.61
N ALA A 105 -1.30 -4.28 -13.61
CA ALA A 105 -1.27 -4.68 -15.01
C ALA A 105 0.14 -5.05 -15.51
N THR A 106 1.19 -4.56 -14.84
CA THR A 106 2.58 -4.90 -15.17
C THR A 106 2.86 -6.39 -15.00
N PHE A 107 2.20 -7.08 -14.07
CA PHE A 107 2.37 -8.51 -13.84
C PHE A 107 1.77 -9.40 -14.95
N ASN A 108 1.01 -8.83 -15.89
CA ASN A 108 0.54 -9.54 -17.08
C ASN A 108 1.59 -9.57 -18.21
N ARG A 109 2.73 -8.90 -18.04
CA ARG A 109 3.81 -8.87 -19.03
C ARG A 109 4.66 -10.15 -18.93
N PRO A 110 5.08 -10.76 -20.06
CA PRO A 110 5.82 -12.00 -20.05
C PRO A 110 7.24 -11.88 -19.43
N ASN A 111 7.76 -10.66 -19.35
CA ASN A 111 9.07 -10.36 -18.78
C ASN A 111 9.01 -9.91 -17.30
N VAL A 112 7.85 -9.97 -16.66
CA VAL A 112 7.67 -9.61 -15.25
C VAL A 112 7.29 -10.86 -14.46
N ARG A 113 8.03 -11.13 -13.39
CA ARG A 113 7.80 -12.26 -12.50
C ARG A 113 7.73 -11.78 -11.06
N LEU A 114 6.72 -12.24 -10.33
CA LEU A 114 6.61 -12.07 -8.88
C LEU A 114 7.32 -13.22 -8.17
N VAL A 115 8.14 -12.89 -7.18
CA VAL A 115 8.72 -13.85 -6.22
C VAL A 115 8.27 -13.45 -4.83
N ASP A 116 7.47 -14.29 -4.18
CA ASP A 116 6.99 -14.08 -2.82
C ASP A 116 8.09 -14.45 -1.82
N LEU A 117 8.77 -13.45 -1.28
CA LEU A 117 9.88 -13.66 -0.34
C LEU A 117 9.46 -14.23 1.02
N GLN A 118 8.18 -14.28 1.34
CA GLN A 118 7.69 -14.99 2.52
C GLN A 118 7.73 -16.52 2.33
N LYS A 119 7.56 -16.97 1.09
CA LYS A 119 7.61 -18.40 0.70
C LYS A 119 8.99 -18.81 0.18
N ALA A 120 9.69 -17.89 -0.48
CA ALA A 120 10.99 -18.08 -1.09
C ALA A 120 11.94 -16.96 -0.63
N PRO A 121 12.44 -16.99 0.61
CA PRO A 121 13.33 -15.96 1.13
C PRO A 121 14.62 -15.88 0.32
N ILE A 122 15.28 -14.71 0.35
CA ILE A 122 16.59 -14.53 -0.25
C ILE A 122 17.61 -15.32 0.59
N ASP A 123 18.23 -16.32 -0.04
CA ASP A 123 19.24 -17.16 0.59
C ASP A 123 20.62 -16.47 0.58
N ARG A 124 21.02 -15.95 -0.58
CA ARG A 124 22.29 -15.26 -0.77
C ARG A 124 22.31 -14.43 -2.06
N PHE A 125 23.23 -13.50 -2.12
CA PHE A 125 23.63 -12.82 -3.35
C PHE A 125 24.74 -13.59 -4.05
N THR A 126 24.76 -13.57 -5.39
CA THR A 126 25.77 -14.19 -6.25
C THR A 126 26.48 -13.13 -7.09
N ALA A 127 27.54 -13.48 -7.80
CA ALA A 127 28.20 -12.56 -8.74
C ALA A 127 27.29 -12.13 -9.91
N THR A 128 26.27 -12.91 -10.21
CA THR A 128 25.37 -12.74 -11.37
C THR A 128 23.93 -12.46 -10.96
N GLY A 129 23.62 -12.29 -9.65
CA GLY A 129 22.26 -12.06 -9.20
C GLY A 129 22.01 -12.46 -7.77
N LEU A 130 20.97 -13.24 -7.49
CA LEU A 130 20.63 -13.76 -6.17
C LEU A 130 19.99 -15.15 -6.22
N VAL A 131 20.01 -15.85 -5.11
CA VAL A 131 19.26 -17.10 -4.88
C VAL A 131 18.12 -16.79 -3.92
N ALA A 132 16.88 -17.15 -4.30
CA ALA A 132 15.71 -17.08 -3.44
C ALA A 132 14.95 -18.41 -3.48
N GLY A 133 14.66 -18.97 -2.30
CA GLY A 133 14.01 -20.27 -2.15
C GLY A 133 14.73 -21.39 -2.90
N GLY A 134 16.07 -21.37 -2.91
CA GLY A 134 16.90 -22.32 -3.64
C GLY A 134 17.00 -22.10 -5.15
N GLN A 135 16.27 -21.17 -5.74
CA GLN A 135 16.34 -20.85 -7.18
C GLN A 135 17.24 -19.65 -7.43
N GLU A 136 18.18 -19.78 -8.37
CA GLU A 136 19.02 -18.66 -8.81
C GLU A 136 18.27 -17.77 -9.83
N HIS A 137 18.37 -16.45 -9.60
CA HIS A 137 17.88 -15.42 -10.49
C HIS A 137 19.04 -14.58 -10.99
N THR A 138 19.34 -14.68 -12.28
CA THR A 138 20.34 -13.85 -12.94
C THR A 138 19.79 -12.46 -13.18
N LEU A 139 20.50 -11.41 -12.74
CA LEU A 139 20.05 -10.03 -12.73
C LEU A 139 21.20 -9.09 -13.07
N ASP A 140 20.93 -8.08 -13.88
CA ASP A 140 21.88 -7.01 -14.21
C ASP A 140 21.95 -5.96 -13.10
N ALA A 141 20.86 -5.78 -12.35
CA ALA A 141 20.76 -4.82 -11.25
C ALA A 141 19.78 -5.31 -10.18
N ILE A 142 20.06 -4.95 -8.94
CA ILE A 142 19.18 -5.22 -7.77
C ILE A 142 18.89 -3.90 -7.08
N VAL A 143 17.60 -3.57 -6.93
CA VAL A 143 17.15 -2.39 -6.20
C VAL A 143 16.62 -2.82 -4.82
N LEU A 144 17.32 -2.43 -3.78
CA LEU A 144 16.92 -2.70 -2.39
C LEU A 144 15.95 -1.60 -1.92
N ALA A 145 14.66 -1.83 -2.10
CA ALA A 145 13.59 -0.93 -1.65
C ALA A 145 13.00 -1.40 -0.31
N THR A 146 13.86 -1.69 0.66
CA THR A 146 13.54 -2.32 1.96
C THR A 146 12.82 -1.38 2.94
N GLY A 147 12.60 -0.12 2.55
CA GLY A 147 11.94 0.88 3.38
C GLY A 147 12.89 1.58 4.34
N PHE A 148 12.29 2.26 5.31
CA PHE A 148 12.99 3.04 6.33
C PHE A 148 12.65 2.49 7.71
N ASP A 149 13.58 2.71 8.65
CA ASP A 149 13.30 2.56 10.07
C ASP A 149 12.40 3.72 10.51
N ALA A 150 11.10 3.49 10.42
CA ALA A 150 10.08 4.52 10.63
C ALA A 150 9.92 4.90 12.11
N MET A 151 9.25 6.02 12.36
CA MET A 151 8.91 6.55 13.68
C MET A 151 10.14 6.88 14.52
N THR A 152 10.45 6.08 15.53
CA THR A 152 11.46 6.35 16.53
C THR A 152 12.85 5.80 16.18
N GLY A 153 12.95 4.80 15.31
CA GLY A 153 14.19 4.05 15.07
C GLY A 153 15.36 4.92 14.61
N THR A 154 15.14 5.82 13.65
CA THR A 154 16.18 6.75 13.19
C THR A 154 16.64 7.69 14.31
N VAL A 155 15.71 8.23 15.10
CA VAL A 155 16.01 9.15 16.20
C VAL A 155 16.76 8.44 17.32
N LEU A 156 16.38 7.19 17.62
CA LEU A 156 17.03 6.37 18.65
C LEU A 156 18.46 5.94 18.27
N ARG A 157 18.84 5.97 16.99
CA ARG A 157 20.22 5.71 16.55
C ARG A 157 21.16 6.91 16.72
N LEU A 158 20.59 8.10 16.90
CA LEU A 158 21.37 9.31 17.17
C LEU A 158 21.69 9.38 18.66
N ASP A 159 22.92 9.71 19.04
CA ASP A 159 23.29 9.98 20.44
C ASP A 159 22.80 11.37 20.87
N LEU A 160 21.49 11.52 20.89
CA LEU A 160 20.84 12.76 21.33
C LEU A 160 20.80 12.81 22.85
N ARG A 161 21.40 13.88 23.39
CA ARG A 161 21.46 14.13 24.83
C ARG A 161 20.77 15.45 25.18
N GLY A 162 19.84 15.37 26.09
CA GLY A 162 19.15 16.50 26.66
C GLY A 162 19.89 17.13 27.84
N ARG A 163 19.20 18.00 28.58
CA ARG A 163 19.73 18.61 29.78
C ARG A 163 20.15 17.55 30.82
N GLY A 164 21.31 17.74 31.45
CA GLY A 164 21.86 16.78 32.40
C GLY A 164 22.41 15.49 31.80
N GLY A 165 22.68 15.46 30.45
CA GLY A 165 23.25 14.31 29.77
C GLY A 165 22.28 13.13 29.53
N ARG A 166 20.98 13.30 29.79
CA ARG A 166 19.98 12.27 29.55
C ARG A 166 19.90 11.92 28.06
N ARG A 167 20.01 10.65 27.73
CA ARG A 167 19.85 10.15 26.36
C ARG A 167 18.37 9.98 26.03
N ILE A 168 18.01 10.22 24.75
CA ILE A 168 16.64 10.04 24.28
C ILE A 168 16.21 8.57 24.39
N GLN A 169 17.15 7.63 24.19
CA GLN A 169 16.90 6.20 24.32
C GLN A 169 16.42 5.82 25.73
N ASP A 170 16.96 6.47 26.77
CA ASP A 170 16.60 6.19 28.16
C ASP A 170 15.25 6.80 28.56
N HIS A 171 14.71 7.70 27.74
CA HIS A 171 13.47 8.40 27.99
C HIS A 171 12.26 7.79 27.25
N TRP A 172 12.51 7.12 26.14
CA TRP A 172 11.47 6.56 25.27
C TRP A 172 11.31 5.03 25.39
N GLN A 173 11.89 4.42 26.41
CA GLN A 173 11.66 3.02 26.75
C GLN A 173 10.34 2.79 27.46
#